data_1c15ccaed93318f4ed36987cdbc50815
#
_entry.id   1c15ccaed93318f4ed36987cdbc50815
#
_cell.length_a   1.000
_cell.length_b   1.000
_cell.length_c   1.000
_cell.angle_alpha   90.00
_cell.angle_beta   90.00
_cell.angle_gamma   90.00
#
_symmetry.space_group_name_H-M   'P 1'
#
loop_
_entity.id
_entity.type
_entity.pdbx_description
1 polymer ?
#
loop_
_entity_poly.entity_id
_entity_poly.type
_entity_poly.pdbx_seq_one_letter_code
_entity_poly.pdbx_strand_id
1 'polypeptide(L)'
;MSESQPISEAPRRRFLKGAATAAMGAAALGFPSVVKAQGPINMRWQSTWPAKDIFHEYANDFAKKVNDMTGGDIKIEVLPAGAVVPAFGLLDAVSKGTLDGGHGVLVYHYGKQTALALWGSGPGFGMDANMLLAWHKYGGGKQLLDKLFKSINANVVSFPYGPMPTQPLGWFKKPITKADDFKGLKFRTVGISIDVFTGLGAAVNALPGGEIVPAMDRGLLDAAEFNNATSDRILGFADVSKVCMLQSFHQNAEQFEISFNKTKYDALPDKLKAVIENAVEAASADMSWKAVDRYSKDYQELQTKDKVRFYKTPDALLQRQLTAYDAAADKKAADNPLFKEIAASQKAFAERAVKWDLDTNVSRRMAYNHYFGKKS
;
A
#
# COMPACT_ATOMS: atom_id res chain seq x y z
N MET A 1 83.79 56.45 -1.30
CA MET A 1 84.40 55.09 -1.32
C MET A 1 83.40 54.17 -0.64
N SER A 2 82.62 53.43 -1.37
CA SER A 2 81.90 52.27 -0.92
C SER A 2 81.48 51.49 -2.18
N GLU A 3 82.14 50.34 -2.33
CA GLU A 3 81.99 49.41 -3.48
C GLU A 3 80.63 48.71 -3.41
N SER A 4 79.94 48.72 -4.54
CA SER A 4 78.75 47.92 -4.79
C SER A 4 79.15 46.55 -5.28
N GLN A 5 78.77 45.49 -4.56
CA GLN A 5 78.88 44.11 -5.02
C GLN A 5 77.68 43.73 -5.88
N PRO A 6 77.87 42.90 -6.91
CA PRO A 6 76.77 42.48 -7.79
C PRO A 6 75.93 41.34 -7.22
N ILE A 7 74.63 41.46 -7.39
CA ILE A 7 73.67 40.44 -7.03
C ILE A 7 73.71 39.26 -8.02
N SER A 8 73.97 38.05 -7.53
CA SER A 8 74.07 36.80 -8.30
C SER A 8 72.68 36.38 -8.79
N GLU A 9 72.50 36.36 -10.10
CA GLU A 9 71.34 35.69 -10.73
C GLU A 9 71.57 34.21 -10.76
N ALA A 10 70.81 33.45 -9.93
CA ALA A 10 70.31 32.11 -10.21
C ALA A 10 69.72 31.47 -8.95
N PRO A 11 68.47 31.16 -8.96
CA PRO A 11 68.06 29.76 -9.12
C PRO A 11 66.72 29.51 -9.85
N ARG A 12 66.17 30.50 -10.58
CA ARG A 12 64.86 30.27 -11.24
C ARG A 12 64.92 29.27 -12.42
N ARG A 13 66.04 29.09 -13.08
CA ARG A 13 66.16 28.13 -14.21
C ARG A 13 66.32 26.66 -13.81
N ARG A 14 66.69 26.36 -12.57
CA ARG A 14 66.75 24.97 -12.06
C ARG A 14 65.40 24.43 -11.60
N PHE A 15 64.50 25.29 -11.22
CA PHE A 15 63.16 24.90 -10.80
C PHE A 15 62.27 24.47 -11.96
N LEU A 16 62.46 25.12 -13.10
CA LEU A 16 61.67 24.80 -14.30
C LEU A 16 62.10 23.53 -15.05
N LYS A 17 63.35 23.06 -14.84
CA LYS A 17 63.81 21.76 -15.36
C LYS A 17 63.44 20.58 -14.47
N GLY A 18 63.21 20.77 -13.18
CA GLY A 18 62.66 19.78 -12.28
C GLY A 18 61.17 19.56 -12.39
N ALA A 19 60.42 20.61 -12.78
CA ALA A 19 58.99 20.52 -12.96
C ALA A 19 58.55 19.79 -14.26
N ALA A 20 59.41 19.81 -15.29
CA ALA A 20 59.13 19.11 -16.54
C ALA A 20 59.34 17.58 -16.47
N THR A 21 60.19 17.10 -15.58
CA THR A 21 60.40 15.66 -15.34
C THR A 21 59.42 15.08 -14.33
N ALA A 22 58.85 15.90 -13.43
CA ALA A 22 57.77 15.47 -12.52
C ALA A 22 56.42 15.40 -13.26
N ALA A 23 56.21 16.15 -14.34
CA ALA A 23 55.00 16.09 -15.12
C ALA A 23 54.83 14.86 -16.02
N MET A 24 55.91 14.15 -16.34
CA MET A 24 55.85 12.88 -17.07
C MET A 24 55.72 11.64 -16.18
N GLY A 25 55.95 11.77 -14.87
CA GLY A 25 55.70 10.70 -13.89
C GLY A 25 54.29 10.68 -13.31
N ALA A 26 53.56 11.79 -13.39
CA ALA A 26 52.19 11.92 -12.85
C ALA A 26 51.08 11.48 -13.85
N ALA A 27 51.45 11.21 -15.10
CA ALA A 27 50.52 10.74 -16.12
C ALA A 27 50.12 9.26 -16.01
N ALA A 28 50.74 8.53 -15.03
CA ALA A 28 50.42 7.12 -14.79
C ALA A 28 49.64 6.88 -13.46
N LEU A 29 49.35 7.94 -12.68
CA LEU A 29 48.37 7.86 -11.60
C LEU A 29 47.04 8.16 -12.23
N GLY A 30 46.21 7.10 -12.47
CA GLY A 30 44.92 7.19 -13.12
C GLY A 30 44.10 8.40 -12.63
N PHE A 31 43.79 9.29 -13.52
CA PHE A 31 42.71 10.22 -13.28
C PHE A 31 41.52 9.38 -12.82
N PRO A 32 40.83 9.75 -11.75
CA PRO A 32 39.57 9.12 -11.46
C PRO A 32 38.78 9.23 -12.76
N SER A 33 38.48 8.07 -13.36
CA SER A 33 37.58 8.01 -14.50
C SER A 33 36.36 8.80 -14.08
N VAL A 34 36.09 9.92 -14.74
CA VAL A 34 34.81 10.61 -14.58
C VAL A 34 33.78 9.58 -15.01
N VAL A 35 33.25 8.87 -14.01
CA VAL A 35 32.06 8.03 -14.20
C VAL A 35 31.09 9.01 -14.81
N LYS A 36 30.78 8.85 -16.09
CA LYS A 36 29.74 9.61 -16.75
C LYS A 36 28.53 9.46 -15.84
N ALA A 37 28.09 10.52 -15.20
CA ALA A 37 26.87 10.51 -14.41
C ALA A 37 25.79 10.04 -15.39
N GLN A 38 25.34 8.80 -15.23
CA GLN A 38 24.15 8.33 -15.92
C GLN A 38 23.05 9.28 -15.47
N GLY A 39 22.36 9.90 -16.42
CA GLY A 39 21.24 10.77 -16.07
C GLY A 39 20.22 10.01 -15.21
N PRO A 40 19.28 10.71 -14.57
CA PRO A 40 18.32 10.10 -13.66
C PRO A 40 17.53 8.99 -14.37
N ILE A 41 17.27 7.91 -13.64
CA ILE A 41 16.39 6.82 -14.06
C ILE A 41 14.95 7.32 -13.89
N ASN A 42 14.31 7.67 -14.99
CA ASN A 42 12.93 8.13 -14.97
C ASN A 42 11.98 6.91 -15.01
N MET A 43 11.01 6.88 -14.10
CA MET A 43 10.02 5.82 -14.01
C MET A 43 8.62 6.41 -14.11
N ARG A 44 7.81 5.85 -14.99
CA ARG A 44 6.40 6.21 -15.17
C ARG A 44 5.52 5.20 -14.48
N TRP A 45 4.79 5.67 -13.46
CA TRP A 45 3.91 4.88 -12.63
C TRP A 45 2.46 5.29 -12.78
N GLN A 46 1.57 4.42 -12.37
CA GLN A 46 0.17 4.76 -12.17
C GLN A 46 -0.31 4.19 -10.84
N SER A 47 -1.15 4.94 -10.12
CA SER A 47 -1.90 4.41 -8.99
C SER A 47 -3.27 3.89 -9.43
N THR A 48 -3.92 3.05 -8.61
CA THR A 48 -5.31 2.62 -8.84
C THR A 48 -6.34 3.59 -8.28
N TRP A 49 -5.92 4.79 -7.87
CA TRP A 49 -6.71 5.76 -7.13
C TRP A 49 -7.03 7.01 -7.94
N PRO A 50 -8.21 7.63 -7.75
CA PRO A 50 -8.50 8.97 -8.25
C PRO A 50 -7.48 10.00 -7.75
N ALA A 51 -7.18 11.02 -8.55
CA ALA A 51 -6.18 12.05 -8.22
C ALA A 51 -6.45 12.78 -6.89
N LYS A 52 -7.72 12.91 -6.49
CA LYS A 52 -8.12 13.58 -5.24
C LYS A 52 -8.05 12.69 -3.99
N ASP A 53 -7.93 11.36 -4.16
CA ASP A 53 -7.94 10.41 -3.06
C ASP A 53 -6.64 10.48 -2.25
N ILE A 54 -6.73 10.35 -0.92
CA ILE A 54 -5.55 10.25 -0.04
C ILE A 54 -4.64 9.08 -0.42
N PHE A 55 -5.17 8.04 -1.04
CA PHE A 55 -4.38 6.91 -1.51
C PHE A 55 -3.45 7.28 -2.68
N HIS A 56 -3.88 8.22 -3.54
CA HIS A 56 -3.00 8.78 -4.55
C HIS A 56 -1.93 9.69 -3.92
N GLU A 57 -2.27 10.41 -2.85
CA GLU A 57 -1.30 11.16 -2.04
C GLU A 57 -0.23 10.22 -1.46
N TYR A 58 -0.61 9.06 -0.89
CA TYR A 58 0.35 8.06 -0.39
C TYR A 58 1.28 7.51 -1.48
N ALA A 59 0.77 7.31 -2.69
CA ALA A 59 1.60 6.91 -3.83
C ALA A 59 2.65 7.97 -4.18
N ASN A 60 2.26 9.25 -4.17
CA ASN A 60 3.17 10.38 -4.39
C ASN A 60 4.16 10.56 -3.22
N ASP A 61 3.75 10.34 -1.97
CA ASP A 61 4.64 10.37 -0.80
C ASP A 61 5.75 9.32 -0.90
N PHE A 62 5.42 8.10 -1.35
CA PHE A 62 6.41 7.07 -1.63
C PHE A 62 7.37 7.50 -2.75
N ALA A 63 6.84 7.95 -3.88
CA ALA A 63 7.65 8.43 -5.00
C ALA A 63 8.59 9.56 -4.58
N LYS A 64 8.09 10.51 -3.78
CA LYS A 64 8.91 11.61 -3.25
C LYS A 64 10.03 11.08 -2.35
N LYS A 65 9.75 10.13 -1.45
CA LYS A 65 10.78 9.52 -0.59
C LYS A 65 11.88 8.87 -1.42
N VAL A 66 11.53 8.08 -2.44
CA VAL A 66 12.52 7.48 -3.34
C VAL A 66 13.34 8.55 -4.05
N ASN A 67 12.69 9.57 -4.61
CA ASN A 67 13.36 10.65 -5.33
C ASN A 67 14.36 11.41 -4.41
N ASP A 68 13.93 11.73 -3.18
CA ASP A 68 14.76 12.46 -2.21
C ASP A 68 15.92 11.57 -1.70
N MET A 69 15.65 10.33 -1.30
CA MET A 69 16.64 9.41 -0.72
C MET A 69 17.69 8.94 -1.74
N THR A 70 17.36 8.95 -3.03
CA THR A 70 18.31 8.66 -4.12
C THR A 70 19.09 9.90 -4.56
N GLY A 71 18.82 11.08 -3.99
CA GLY A 71 19.41 12.34 -4.45
C GLY A 71 19.02 12.71 -5.88
N GLY A 72 17.92 12.16 -6.38
CA GLY A 72 17.42 12.38 -7.74
C GLY A 72 17.96 11.38 -8.79
N ASP A 73 18.71 10.36 -8.38
CA ASP A 73 19.15 9.28 -9.28
C ASP A 73 17.94 8.48 -9.83
N ILE A 74 16.85 8.38 -9.07
CA ILE A 74 15.57 7.86 -9.53
C ILE A 74 14.53 8.99 -9.46
N LYS A 75 13.71 9.10 -10.51
CA LYS A 75 12.57 10.01 -10.58
C LYS A 75 11.32 9.23 -10.95
N ILE A 76 10.41 9.10 -10.00
CA ILE A 76 9.12 8.44 -10.19
C ILE A 76 8.05 9.51 -10.41
N GLU A 77 7.37 9.44 -11.55
CA GLU A 77 6.15 10.18 -11.85
C GLU A 77 4.95 9.26 -11.62
N VAL A 78 4.00 9.65 -10.76
CA VAL A 78 2.80 8.85 -10.45
C VAL A 78 1.57 9.46 -11.09
N LEU A 79 0.99 8.76 -12.05
CA LEU A 79 -0.26 9.13 -12.69
C LEU A 79 -1.46 8.59 -11.91
N PRO A 80 -2.62 9.27 -11.91
CA PRO A 80 -3.85 8.75 -11.29
C PRO A 80 -4.46 7.60 -12.09
N ALA A 81 -5.41 6.90 -11.47
CA ALA A 81 -6.17 5.83 -12.12
C ALA A 81 -6.79 6.27 -13.45
N GLY A 82 -6.70 5.41 -14.45
CA GLY A 82 -7.27 5.65 -15.78
C GLY A 82 -6.41 6.50 -16.72
N ALA A 83 -5.28 7.03 -16.28
CA ALA A 83 -4.40 7.83 -17.14
C ALA A 83 -3.71 6.99 -18.23
N VAL A 84 -3.40 5.73 -17.94
CA VAL A 84 -2.78 4.79 -18.88
C VAL A 84 -3.64 3.54 -19.04
N VAL A 85 -4.09 2.94 -17.92
CA VAL A 85 -4.95 1.75 -17.90
C VAL A 85 -6.05 1.90 -16.86
N PRO A 86 -7.19 1.19 -17.00
CA PRO A 86 -8.17 1.07 -15.92
C PRO A 86 -7.51 0.53 -14.64
N ALA A 87 -8.04 0.89 -13.46
CA ALA A 87 -7.45 0.56 -12.16
C ALA A 87 -7.14 -0.95 -12.01
N PHE A 88 -8.06 -1.83 -12.38
CA PHE A 88 -7.87 -3.29 -12.31
C PHE A 88 -6.87 -3.84 -13.35
N GLY A 89 -6.44 -3.04 -14.31
CA GLY A 89 -5.43 -3.40 -15.31
C GLY A 89 -3.98 -3.12 -14.87
N LEU A 90 -3.77 -2.57 -13.67
CA LEU A 90 -2.45 -2.11 -13.22
C LEU A 90 -1.39 -3.22 -13.23
N LEU A 91 -1.68 -4.39 -12.66
CA LEU A 91 -0.73 -5.52 -12.59
C LEU A 91 -0.25 -5.94 -13.98
N ASP A 92 -1.16 -6.01 -14.96
CA ASP A 92 -0.80 -6.37 -16.34
C ASP A 92 0.07 -5.30 -17.00
N ALA A 93 -0.25 -4.03 -16.77
CA ALA A 93 0.50 -2.92 -17.35
C ALA A 93 1.95 -2.89 -16.80
N VAL A 94 2.11 -3.10 -15.49
CA VAL A 94 3.43 -3.19 -14.86
C VAL A 94 4.16 -4.45 -15.32
N SER A 95 3.52 -5.60 -15.33
CA SER A 95 4.11 -6.88 -15.76
C SER A 95 4.60 -6.84 -17.21
N LYS A 96 3.86 -6.19 -18.12
CA LYS A 96 4.21 -6.02 -19.53
C LYS A 96 5.22 -4.89 -19.79
N GLY A 97 5.53 -4.07 -18.78
CA GLY A 97 6.43 -2.92 -18.93
C GLY A 97 5.80 -1.70 -19.61
N THR A 98 4.48 -1.65 -19.79
CA THR A 98 3.75 -0.45 -20.22
C THR A 98 3.88 0.66 -19.18
N LEU A 99 3.95 0.28 -17.91
CA LEU A 99 4.32 1.10 -16.77
C LEU A 99 5.57 0.51 -16.12
N ASP A 100 6.41 1.38 -15.56
CA ASP A 100 7.62 0.96 -14.84
C ASP A 100 7.31 0.42 -13.46
N GLY A 101 6.19 0.87 -12.88
CA GLY A 101 5.69 0.43 -11.61
C GLY A 101 4.29 0.97 -11.34
N GLY A 102 3.80 0.69 -10.13
CA GLY A 102 2.47 1.10 -9.75
C GLY A 102 2.23 1.05 -8.26
N HIS A 103 1.12 1.66 -7.87
CA HIS A 103 0.62 1.67 -6.49
C HIS A 103 -0.84 1.25 -6.47
N GLY A 104 -1.13 0.17 -5.76
CA GLY A 104 -2.45 -0.40 -5.71
C GLY A 104 -2.68 -1.28 -4.48
N VAL A 105 -3.50 -2.31 -4.65
CA VAL A 105 -3.78 -3.34 -3.66
C VAL A 105 -3.88 -4.71 -4.34
N LEU A 106 -3.34 -5.74 -3.70
CA LEU A 106 -3.31 -7.10 -4.24
C LEU A 106 -4.71 -7.70 -4.43
N VAL A 107 -5.67 -7.29 -3.60
CA VAL A 107 -7.06 -7.77 -3.67
C VAL A 107 -7.77 -7.39 -4.98
N TYR A 108 -7.34 -6.36 -5.69
CA TYR A 108 -7.89 -5.97 -6.99
C TYR A 108 -7.57 -7.00 -8.09
N HIS A 109 -6.62 -7.89 -7.85
CA HIS A 109 -6.20 -8.92 -8.79
C HIS A 109 -6.79 -10.31 -8.46
N TYR A 110 -7.81 -10.35 -7.57
CA TYR A 110 -8.50 -11.57 -7.15
C TYR A 110 -8.98 -12.45 -8.32
N GLY A 111 -9.50 -11.85 -9.37
CA GLY A 111 -9.95 -12.57 -10.58
C GLY A 111 -8.83 -13.26 -11.36
N LYS A 112 -7.57 -12.86 -11.18
CA LYS A 112 -6.41 -13.52 -11.82
C LYS A 112 -5.89 -14.69 -11.00
N GLN A 113 -5.81 -14.47 -9.70
CA GLN A 113 -5.34 -15.47 -8.74
C GLN A 113 -5.99 -15.21 -7.38
N THR A 114 -6.86 -16.13 -6.97
CA THR A 114 -7.68 -15.94 -5.76
C THR A 114 -6.85 -15.77 -4.49
N ALA A 115 -5.66 -16.35 -4.43
CA ALA A 115 -4.78 -16.22 -3.27
C ALA A 115 -4.23 -14.82 -3.06
N LEU A 116 -4.26 -13.90 -4.07
CA LEU A 116 -3.89 -12.50 -3.89
C LEU A 116 -4.81 -11.76 -2.90
N ALA A 117 -6.04 -12.24 -2.72
CA ALA A 117 -6.95 -11.71 -1.72
C ALA A 117 -6.44 -11.84 -0.27
N LEU A 118 -5.58 -12.82 0.00
CA LEU A 118 -5.08 -13.07 1.36
C LEU A 118 -4.17 -11.96 1.91
N TRP A 119 -3.77 -10.98 1.08
CA TRP A 119 -3.06 -9.77 1.53
C TRP A 119 -3.98 -8.59 1.86
N GLY A 120 -5.29 -8.80 2.04
CA GLY A 120 -6.14 -7.67 2.39
C GLY A 120 -7.63 -7.94 2.42
N SER A 121 -8.09 -9.16 2.19
CA SER A 121 -9.51 -9.49 2.19
C SER A 121 -9.80 -10.65 3.16
N GLY A 122 -10.85 -10.50 3.95
CA GLY A 122 -11.23 -11.45 4.99
C GLY A 122 -10.75 -11.07 6.39
N PRO A 123 -10.96 -11.96 7.37
CA PRO A 123 -10.67 -11.69 8.78
C PRO A 123 -9.18 -11.74 9.15
N GLY A 124 -8.29 -12.18 8.25
CA GLY A 124 -6.86 -12.28 8.51
C GLY A 124 -6.49 -13.14 9.73
N PHE A 125 -7.34 -14.10 10.10
CA PHE A 125 -7.22 -14.91 11.33
C PHE A 125 -7.11 -14.06 12.62
N GLY A 126 -7.71 -12.85 12.61
CA GLY A 126 -7.66 -11.92 13.74
C GLY A 126 -6.46 -10.97 13.74
N MET A 127 -5.54 -11.10 12.80
CA MET A 127 -4.44 -10.14 12.64
C MET A 127 -4.97 -8.76 12.28
N ASP A 128 -4.37 -7.72 12.83
CA ASP A 128 -4.49 -6.38 12.28
C ASP A 128 -3.54 -6.18 11.07
N ALA A 129 -3.61 -5.03 10.45
CA ALA A 129 -2.81 -4.75 9.24
C ALA A 129 -1.30 -4.70 9.51
N ASN A 130 -0.87 -4.30 10.71
CA ASN A 130 0.54 -4.31 11.09
C ASN A 130 1.06 -5.74 11.32
N MET A 131 0.24 -6.60 11.93
CA MET A 131 0.56 -8.03 12.08
C MET A 131 0.63 -8.74 10.73
N LEU A 132 -0.23 -8.37 9.77
CA LEU A 132 -0.20 -8.91 8.41
C LEU A 132 1.08 -8.49 7.67
N LEU A 133 1.56 -7.25 7.84
CA LEU A 133 2.88 -6.81 7.35
C LEU A 133 4.03 -7.57 8.02
N ALA A 134 3.93 -7.81 9.34
CA ALA A 134 4.93 -8.58 10.07
C ALA A 134 4.98 -10.04 9.58
N TRP A 135 3.82 -10.67 9.31
CA TRP A 135 3.77 -11.99 8.66
C TRP A 135 4.43 -11.94 7.26
N HIS A 136 4.11 -10.93 6.47
CA HIS A 136 4.71 -10.80 5.13
C HIS A 136 6.24 -10.73 5.21
N LYS A 137 6.78 -9.93 6.11
CA LYS A 137 8.23 -9.70 6.24
C LYS A 137 8.97 -10.85 6.93
N TYR A 138 8.40 -11.40 8.02
CA TYR A 138 9.08 -12.34 8.92
C TYR A 138 8.42 -13.73 9.00
N GLY A 139 7.21 -13.89 8.47
CA GLY A 139 6.43 -15.12 8.51
C GLY A 139 6.42 -15.92 7.19
N GLY A 140 7.28 -15.54 6.23
CA GLY A 140 7.37 -16.23 4.94
C GLY A 140 6.45 -15.67 3.85
N GLY A 141 5.70 -14.60 4.14
CA GLY A 141 4.75 -14.00 3.19
C GLY A 141 5.41 -13.50 1.90
N LYS A 142 6.64 -12.93 2.00
CA LYS A 142 7.37 -12.47 0.82
C LYS A 142 7.65 -13.61 -0.18
N GLN A 143 8.18 -14.73 0.31
CA GLN A 143 8.50 -15.88 -0.53
C GLN A 143 7.23 -16.49 -1.16
N LEU A 144 6.13 -16.52 -0.41
CA LEU A 144 4.83 -16.98 -0.89
C LEU A 144 4.25 -16.05 -1.97
N LEU A 145 4.39 -14.74 -1.81
CA LEU A 145 3.96 -13.77 -2.83
C LEU A 145 4.79 -13.91 -4.11
N ASP A 146 6.13 -14.04 -3.98
CA ASP A 146 7.01 -14.27 -5.12
C ASP A 146 6.65 -15.57 -5.87
N LYS A 147 6.34 -16.67 -5.13
CA LYS A 147 5.87 -17.93 -5.68
C LYS A 147 4.54 -17.75 -6.41
N LEU A 148 3.64 -16.96 -5.86
CA LEU A 148 2.33 -16.70 -6.43
C LEU A 148 2.46 -15.91 -7.75
N PHE A 149 3.25 -14.83 -7.79
CA PHE A 149 3.49 -14.09 -9.03
C PHE A 149 4.14 -14.95 -10.12
N LYS A 150 5.07 -15.84 -9.76
CA LYS A 150 5.63 -16.81 -10.70
C LYS A 150 4.56 -17.74 -11.28
N SER A 151 3.59 -18.17 -10.47
CA SER A 151 2.53 -19.09 -10.91
C SER A 151 1.60 -18.51 -11.97
N ILE A 152 1.51 -17.19 -12.04
CA ILE A 152 0.70 -16.45 -13.03
C ILE A 152 1.55 -15.75 -14.09
N ASN A 153 2.83 -16.05 -14.14
CA ASN A 153 3.81 -15.43 -15.06
C ASN A 153 3.83 -13.89 -14.98
N ALA A 154 3.59 -13.32 -13.81
CA ALA A 154 3.67 -11.87 -13.61
C ALA A 154 5.14 -11.43 -13.43
N ASN A 155 5.60 -10.58 -14.32
CA ASN A 155 6.96 -10.03 -14.29
C ASN A 155 7.02 -8.78 -13.40
N VAL A 156 6.80 -8.98 -12.09
CA VAL A 156 6.76 -7.90 -11.09
C VAL A 156 7.60 -8.23 -9.86
N VAL A 157 8.11 -7.17 -9.22
CA VAL A 157 8.59 -7.19 -7.83
C VAL A 157 7.60 -6.37 -7.03
N SER A 158 7.08 -6.94 -5.96
CA SER A 158 6.01 -6.34 -5.15
C SER A 158 6.43 -6.15 -3.70
N PHE A 159 6.08 -5.01 -3.15
CA PHE A 159 6.31 -4.62 -1.76
C PHE A 159 4.97 -4.22 -1.13
N PRO A 160 4.29 -5.13 -0.41
CA PRO A 160 3.21 -4.73 0.48
C PRO A 160 3.70 -3.73 1.53
N TYR A 161 2.95 -2.66 1.74
CA TYR A 161 3.31 -1.60 2.68
C TYR A 161 2.08 -0.90 3.26
N GLY A 162 2.31 -0.11 4.29
CA GLY A 162 1.31 0.76 4.88
C GLY A 162 0.14 0.00 5.49
N PRO A 163 0.06 -0.13 6.83
CA PRO A 163 -1.05 -0.83 7.45
C PRO A 163 -2.35 -0.04 7.25
N MET A 164 -3.30 -0.59 6.51
CA MET A 164 -4.66 -0.07 6.45
C MET A 164 -5.47 -0.62 7.60
N PRO A 165 -6.09 0.24 8.45
CA PRO A 165 -6.95 -0.20 9.53
C PRO A 165 -8.17 -0.95 9.00
N THR A 166 -8.88 -1.64 9.91
CA THR A 166 -10.16 -2.31 9.61
C THR A 166 -11.10 -1.36 8.89
N GLN A 167 -11.60 -1.80 7.74
CA GLN A 167 -12.57 -1.03 6.96
C GLN A 167 -13.97 -1.03 7.60
N PRO A 168 -14.79 0.01 7.37
CA PRO A 168 -16.20 -0.03 7.70
C PRO A 168 -16.88 -1.15 6.90
N LEU A 169 -17.96 -1.71 7.45
CA LEU A 169 -18.81 -2.63 6.68
C LEU A 169 -19.35 -1.96 5.41
N GLY A 170 -19.55 -0.65 5.46
CA GLY A 170 -19.86 0.15 4.29
C GLY A 170 -20.96 1.17 4.51
N TRP A 171 -21.41 1.75 3.41
CA TRP A 171 -22.40 2.80 3.29
C TRP A 171 -23.71 2.23 2.74
N PHE A 172 -24.82 2.50 3.45
CA PHE A 172 -26.12 1.89 3.21
C PHE A 172 -27.24 2.91 3.23
N LYS A 173 -28.36 2.62 2.60
CA LYS A 173 -29.58 3.47 2.69
C LYS A 173 -30.21 3.42 4.09
N LYS A 174 -30.04 2.30 4.80
CA LYS A 174 -30.51 2.06 6.19
C LYS A 174 -29.52 1.16 6.92
N PRO A 175 -29.50 1.18 8.27
CA PRO A 175 -28.64 0.26 9.02
C PRO A 175 -28.93 -1.20 8.71
N ILE A 176 -27.86 -2.00 8.60
CA ILE A 176 -27.92 -3.46 8.49
C ILE A 176 -27.94 -4.05 9.90
N THR A 177 -28.96 -4.82 10.23
CA THR A 177 -29.20 -5.36 11.56
C THR A 177 -29.00 -6.88 11.65
N LYS A 178 -29.13 -7.57 10.54
CA LYS A 178 -29.00 -9.03 10.41
C LYS A 178 -28.48 -9.43 9.03
N ALA A 179 -27.99 -10.66 8.91
CA ALA A 179 -27.43 -11.18 7.66
C ALA A 179 -28.47 -11.19 6.52
N ASP A 180 -29.75 -11.42 6.82
CA ASP A 180 -30.82 -11.42 5.83
C ASP A 180 -31.02 -10.07 5.14
N ASP A 181 -30.56 -8.97 5.74
CA ASP A 181 -30.63 -7.64 5.13
C ASP A 181 -29.73 -7.50 3.89
N PHE A 182 -28.81 -8.46 3.66
CA PHE A 182 -28.00 -8.54 2.45
C PHE A 182 -28.71 -9.23 1.28
N LYS A 183 -29.81 -9.97 1.50
CA LYS A 183 -30.50 -10.70 0.44
C LYS A 183 -30.99 -9.75 -0.66
N GLY A 184 -30.48 -9.97 -1.88
CA GLY A 184 -30.78 -9.16 -3.06
C GLY A 184 -30.19 -7.75 -3.09
N LEU A 185 -29.41 -7.35 -2.07
CA LEU A 185 -28.76 -6.06 -2.00
C LEU A 185 -27.67 -5.96 -3.09
N LYS A 186 -27.74 -4.96 -3.95
CA LYS A 186 -26.67 -4.66 -4.91
C LYS A 186 -25.49 -4.03 -4.18
N PHE A 187 -24.52 -4.84 -3.84
CA PHE A 187 -23.41 -4.46 -2.96
C PHE A 187 -22.08 -4.45 -3.69
N ARG A 188 -21.32 -3.38 -3.54
CA ARG A 188 -19.94 -3.33 -4.05
C ARG A 188 -18.95 -3.80 -2.99
N THR A 189 -18.14 -4.78 -3.36
CA THR A 189 -16.93 -5.19 -2.62
C THR A 189 -15.90 -5.81 -3.55
N VAL A 190 -14.73 -6.17 -3.02
CA VAL A 190 -13.61 -6.75 -3.78
C VAL A 190 -12.99 -7.94 -3.04
N GLY A 191 -12.09 -8.67 -3.72
CA GLY A 191 -11.39 -9.80 -3.13
C GLY A 191 -12.32 -10.97 -2.79
N ILE A 192 -11.96 -11.76 -1.78
CA ILE A 192 -12.78 -12.90 -1.31
C ILE A 192 -14.08 -12.44 -0.64
N SER A 193 -14.19 -11.16 -0.28
CA SER A 193 -15.42 -10.57 0.24
C SER A 193 -16.56 -10.65 -0.75
N ILE A 194 -16.27 -10.76 -2.07
CA ILE A 194 -17.26 -11.08 -3.10
C ILE A 194 -17.97 -12.40 -2.77
N ASP A 195 -17.19 -13.46 -2.48
CA ASP A 195 -17.76 -14.78 -2.15
C ASP A 195 -18.50 -14.75 -0.80
N VAL A 196 -17.96 -14.03 0.18
CA VAL A 196 -18.56 -13.88 1.53
C VAL A 196 -19.96 -13.25 1.42
N PHE A 197 -20.08 -12.09 0.78
CA PHE A 197 -21.38 -11.38 0.69
C PHE A 197 -22.34 -12.04 -0.31
N THR A 198 -21.83 -12.70 -1.36
CA THR A 198 -22.65 -13.55 -2.21
C THR A 198 -23.23 -14.72 -1.40
N GLY A 199 -22.44 -15.33 -0.50
CA GLY A 199 -22.90 -16.34 0.43
C GLY A 199 -23.95 -15.85 1.44
N LEU A 200 -23.99 -14.55 1.71
CA LEU A 200 -25.04 -13.89 2.52
C LEU A 200 -26.25 -13.47 1.67
N GLY A 201 -26.23 -13.71 0.36
CA GLY A 201 -27.35 -13.46 -0.56
C GLY A 201 -27.31 -12.10 -1.28
N ALA A 202 -26.21 -11.33 -1.17
CA ALA A 202 -26.06 -10.08 -1.91
C ALA A 202 -25.80 -10.30 -3.40
N ALA A 203 -26.26 -9.37 -4.24
CA ALA A 203 -25.87 -9.24 -5.64
C ALA A 203 -24.60 -8.38 -5.71
N VAL A 204 -23.43 -9.05 -5.74
CA VAL A 204 -22.14 -8.38 -5.59
C VAL A 204 -21.56 -7.95 -6.93
N ASN A 205 -21.03 -6.72 -6.99
CA ASN A 205 -20.27 -6.17 -8.11
C ASN A 205 -18.94 -5.59 -7.61
N ALA A 206 -17.86 -5.88 -8.32
CA ALA A 206 -16.56 -5.26 -8.08
C ALA A 206 -16.39 -4.02 -8.96
N LEU A 207 -16.15 -2.88 -8.35
CA LEU A 207 -15.83 -1.61 -9.03
C LEU A 207 -14.62 -0.95 -8.37
N PRO A 208 -13.75 -0.29 -9.16
CA PRO A 208 -12.69 0.53 -8.59
C PRO A 208 -13.24 1.74 -7.82
N GLY A 209 -12.47 2.24 -6.83
CA GLY A 209 -12.92 3.26 -5.89
C GLY A 209 -13.58 4.49 -6.52
N GLY A 210 -13.03 5.01 -7.61
CA GLY A 210 -13.56 6.20 -8.31
C GLY A 210 -14.92 6.00 -8.99
N GLU A 211 -15.36 4.77 -9.18
CA GLU A 211 -16.61 4.43 -9.85
C GLU A 211 -17.77 4.15 -8.88
N ILE A 212 -17.48 4.01 -7.59
CA ILE A 212 -18.46 3.57 -6.58
C ILE A 212 -19.55 4.61 -6.36
N VAL A 213 -19.19 5.83 -5.99
CA VAL A 213 -20.15 6.90 -5.69
C VAL A 213 -21.03 7.22 -6.90
N PRO A 214 -20.49 7.38 -8.13
CA PRO A 214 -21.33 7.50 -9.33
C PRO A 214 -22.28 6.34 -9.56
N ALA A 215 -21.89 5.09 -9.22
CA ALA A 215 -22.77 3.94 -9.35
C ALA A 215 -23.88 3.91 -8.29
N MET A 216 -23.59 4.34 -7.06
CA MET A 216 -24.59 4.50 -5.99
C MET A 216 -25.59 5.61 -6.33
N ASP A 217 -25.12 6.76 -6.81
CA ASP A 217 -25.94 7.90 -7.20
C ASP A 217 -26.97 7.53 -8.30
N ARG A 218 -26.52 6.76 -9.31
CA ARG A 218 -27.38 6.26 -10.39
C ARG A 218 -28.27 5.07 -10.01
N GLY A 219 -28.19 4.56 -8.77
CA GLY A 219 -28.94 3.39 -8.31
C GLY A 219 -28.51 2.05 -8.91
N LEU A 220 -27.30 1.99 -9.49
CA LEU A 220 -26.69 0.74 -9.95
C LEU A 220 -26.21 -0.10 -8.75
N LEU A 221 -25.90 0.56 -7.63
CA LEU A 221 -25.58 -0.03 -6.33
C LEU A 221 -26.55 0.48 -5.28
N ASP A 222 -26.96 -0.39 -4.36
CA ASP A 222 -27.74 -0.03 -3.17
C ASP A 222 -26.84 0.33 -1.99
N ALA A 223 -25.65 -0.25 -1.95
CA ALA A 223 -24.67 -0.07 -0.89
C ALA A 223 -23.26 -0.40 -1.40
N ALA A 224 -22.26 0.12 -0.72
CA ALA A 224 -20.85 -0.16 -1.01
C ALA A 224 -19.99 0.02 0.24
N GLU A 225 -18.90 -0.75 0.31
CA GLU A 225 -17.75 -0.43 1.15
C GLU A 225 -16.68 0.28 0.29
N PHE A 226 -15.77 1.01 0.96
CA PHE A 226 -14.52 1.39 0.31
C PHE A 226 -13.35 1.27 1.28
N ASN A 227 -13.10 2.28 2.18
CA ASN A 227 -11.95 2.06 3.05
C ASN A 227 -11.99 2.83 4.39
N ASN A 228 -12.00 4.16 4.37
CA ASN A 228 -11.77 4.97 5.57
C ASN A 228 -12.46 6.33 5.48
N ALA A 229 -12.54 7.02 6.62
CA ALA A 229 -13.27 8.28 6.73
C ALA A 229 -12.76 9.36 5.76
N THR A 230 -11.44 9.43 5.49
CA THR A 230 -10.87 10.43 4.60
C THR A 230 -11.16 10.15 3.15
N SER A 231 -10.83 8.93 2.66
CA SER A 231 -11.14 8.52 1.29
C SER A 231 -12.64 8.60 1.00
N ASP A 232 -13.46 8.02 1.89
CA ASP A 232 -14.91 7.96 1.70
C ASP A 232 -15.51 9.37 1.64
N ARG A 233 -15.03 10.29 2.49
CA ARG A 233 -15.45 11.69 2.49
C ARG A 233 -15.03 12.41 1.21
N ILE A 234 -13.76 12.31 0.82
CA ILE A 234 -13.22 12.96 -0.39
C ILE A 234 -13.91 12.46 -1.66
N LEU A 235 -14.24 11.17 -1.72
CA LEU A 235 -14.93 10.57 -2.87
C LEU A 235 -16.40 10.94 -2.93
N GLY A 236 -17.01 11.40 -1.82
CA GLY A 236 -18.39 11.87 -1.79
C GLY A 236 -19.40 10.82 -1.34
N PHE A 237 -19.01 9.80 -0.58
CA PHE A 237 -19.95 8.80 -0.04
C PHE A 237 -21.05 9.43 0.81
N ALA A 238 -20.70 10.48 1.57
CA ALA A 238 -21.65 11.22 2.37
C ALA A 238 -22.73 11.95 1.54
N ASP A 239 -22.52 12.19 0.26
CA ASP A 239 -23.50 12.85 -0.61
C ASP A 239 -24.59 11.87 -1.05
N VAL A 240 -24.26 10.59 -1.17
CA VAL A 240 -25.17 9.53 -1.65
C VAL A 240 -25.74 8.65 -0.54
N SER A 241 -25.13 8.67 0.66
CA SER A 241 -25.61 7.95 1.85
C SER A 241 -25.27 8.69 3.14
N LYS A 242 -26.18 8.63 4.13
CA LYS A 242 -25.99 9.19 5.49
C LYS A 242 -25.85 8.09 6.56
N VAL A 243 -25.73 6.83 6.16
CA VAL A 243 -25.58 5.68 7.06
C VAL A 243 -24.30 4.93 6.73
N CYS A 244 -23.37 4.91 7.70
CA CYS A 244 -22.17 4.12 7.61
C CYS A 244 -22.13 3.09 8.75
N MET A 245 -21.93 1.81 8.41
CA MET A 245 -21.80 0.71 9.37
C MET A 245 -20.32 0.48 9.64
N LEU A 246 -19.91 0.57 10.91
CA LEU A 246 -18.53 0.36 11.35
C LEU A 246 -18.28 -1.09 11.73
N GLN A 247 -17.03 -1.50 11.66
CA GLN A 247 -16.52 -2.82 12.04
C GLN A 247 -17.00 -3.93 11.11
N SER A 248 -16.06 -4.63 10.50
CA SER A 248 -16.36 -5.77 9.64
C SER A 248 -15.14 -6.68 9.51
N PHE A 249 -15.39 -7.97 9.35
CA PHE A 249 -14.35 -8.95 9.04
C PHE A 249 -14.11 -9.16 7.54
N HIS A 250 -14.79 -8.43 6.68
CA HIS A 250 -14.63 -8.59 5.23
C HIS A 250 -13.26 -8.11 4.73
N GLN A 251 -12.74 -7.03 5.33
CA GLN A 251 -11.39 -6.50 5.15
C GLN A 251 -10.89 -5.97 6.48
N ASN A 252 -10.57 -6.91 7.38
CA ASN A 252 -10.12 -6.59 8.74
C ASN A 252 -8.74 -5.94 8.76
N ALA A 253 -7.88 -6.41 7.86
CA ALA A 253 -6.51 -5.92 7.67
C ALA A 253 -6.18 -5.90 6.20
N GLU A 254 -5.66 -4.82 5.70
CA GLU A 254 -5.25 -4.70 4.30
C GLU A 254 -3.91 -3.97 4.20
N GLN A 255 -3.26 -4.12 3.06
CA GLN A 255 -1.99 -3.48 2.72
C GLN A 255 -2.07 -2.89 1.34
N PHE A 256 -1.42 -1.76 1.15
CA PHE A 256 -1.11 -1.28 -0.19
C PHE A 256 -0.02 -2.15 -0.82
N GLU A 257 0.10 -2.02 -2.12
CA GLU A 257 1.15 -2.62 -2.91
C GLU A 257 1.90 -1.55 -3.68
N ILE A 258 3.22 -1.58 -3.55
CA ILE A 258 4.17 -0.91 -4.44
C ILE A 258 4.71 -1.99 -5.36
N SER A 259 4.49 -1.88 -6.66
CA SER A 259 4.96 -2.84 -7.64
C SER A 259 5.90 -2.20 -8.67
N PHE A 260 6.96 -2.92 -9.03
CA PHE A 260 7.88 -2.58 -10.10
C PHE A 260 7.81 -3.63 -11.21
N ASN A 261 7.97 -3.20 -12.46
CA ASN A 261 8.33 -4.15 -13.49
C ASN A 261 9.65 -4.83 -13.11
N LYS A 262 9.63 -6.16 -13.01
CA LYS A 262 10.78 -6.93 -12.51
C LYS A 262 12.05 -6.74 -13.31
N THR A 263 11.94 -6.72 -14.63
CA THR A 263 13.11 -6.53 -15.52
C THR A 263 13.77 -5.18 -15.26
N LYS A 264 12.98 -4.12 -15.07
CA LYS A 264 13.50 -2.78 -14.75
C LYS A 264 14.06 -2.68 -13.35
N TYR A 265 13.40 -3.31 -12.36
CA TYR A 265 13.88 -3.36 -10.98
C TYR A 265 15.21 -4.13 -10.87
N ASP A 266 15.29 -5.30 -11.51
CA ASP A 266 16.50 -6.13 -11.47
C ASP A 266 17.72 -5.44 -12.10
N ALA A 267 17.50 -4.57 -13.09
CA ALA A 267 18.54 -3.77 -13.74
C ALA A 267 19.07 -2.61 -12.88
N LEU A 268 18.40 -2.26 -11.76
CA LEU A 268 18.86 -1.21 -10.87
C LEU A 268 20.14 -1.63 -10.14
N PRO A 269 21.07 -0.70 -9.90
CA PRO A 269 22.18 -0.91 -8.97
C PRO A 269 21.70 -1.33 -7.58
N ASP A 270 22.42 -2.21 -6.91
CA ASP A 270 22.03 -2.73 -5.57
C ASP A 270 21.84 -1.63 -4.53
N LYS A 271 22.65 -0.55 -4.61
CA LYS A 271 22.49 0.64 -3.76
C LYS A 271 21.08 1.24 -3.92
N LEU A 272 20.56 1.35 -5.15
CA LEU A 272 19.24 1.93 -5.40
C LEU A 272 18.11 0.97 -5.00
N LYS A 273 18.29 -0.34 -5.15
CA LYS A 273 17.36 -1.35 -4.62
C LYS A 273 17.24 -1.23 -3.10
N ALA A 274 18.38 -1.14 -2.39
CA ALA A 274 18.37 -0.94 -0.94
C ALA A 274 17.67 0.35 -0.51
N VAL A 275 17.84 1.45 -1.26
CA VAL A 275 17.11 2.70 -1.01
C VAL A 275 15.61 2.51 -1.19
N ILE A 276 15.18 1.83 -2.26
CA ILE A 276 13.75 1.56 -2.51
C ILE A 276 13.15 0.75 -1.35
N GLU A 277 13.81 -0.33 -0.93
CA GLU A 277 13.36 -1.18 0.18
C GLU A 277 13.19 -0.39 1.49
N ASN A 278 14.15 0.47 1.82
CA ASN A 278 14.06 1.35 3.00
C ASN A 278 12.98 2.45 2.82
N ALA A 279 12.79 2.97 1.60
CA ALA A 279 11.74 3.94 1.32
C ALA A 279 10.33 3.35 1.49
N VAL A 280 10.14 2.05 1.18
CA VAL A 280 8.88 1.33 1.46
C VAL A 280 8.58 1.33 2.96
N GLU A 281 9.57 1.03 3.81
CA GLU A 281 9.39 1.03 5.26
C GLU A 281 9.13 2.43 5.81
N ALA A 282 9.88 3.44 5.34
CA ALA A 282 9.67 4.82 5.71
C ALA A 282 8.28 5.34 5.26
N ALA A 283 7.82 4.95 4.08
CA ALA A 283 6.48 5.28 3.59
C ALA A 283 5.39 4.58 4.40
N SER A 284 5.60 3.32 4.83
CA SER A 284 4.68 2.59 5.70
C SER A 284 4.46 3.30 7.04
N ALA A 285 5.55 3.71 7.69
CA ALA A 285 5.48 4.41 8.97
C ALA A 285 4.78 5.77 8.84
N ASP A 286 5.19 6.60 7.87
CA ASP A 286 4.60 7.91 7.61
C ASP A 286 3.11 7.83 7.27
N MET A 287 2.73 6.91 6.38
CA MET A 287 1.34 6.66 6.03
C MET A 287 0.50 6.27 7.26
N SER A 288 1.02 5.38 8.11
CA SER A 288 0.33 4.93 9.31
C SER A 288 0.01 6.10 10.26
N TRP A 289 0.96 6.99 10.47
CA TRP A 289 0.79 8.17 11.33
C TRP A 289 -0.15 9.20 10.68
N LYS A 290 0.02 9.49 9.39
CA LYS A 290 -0.86 10.38 8.61
C LYS A 290 -2.29 9.86 8.61
N ALA A 291 -2.49 8.54 8.48
CA ALA A 291 -3.81 7.91 8.53
C ALA A 291 -4.51 8.16 9.88
N VAL A 292 -3.82 7.98 11.00
CA VAL A 292 -4.42 8.23 12.33
C VAL A 292 -4.89 9.67 12.46
N ASP A 293 -4.08 10.64 12.05
CA ASP A 293 -4.42 12.07 12.12
C ASP A 293 -5.59 12.42 11.17
N ARG A 294 -5.46 12.06 9.89
CA ARG A 294 -6.44 12.45 8.87
C ARG A 294 -7.78 11.74 9.06
N TYR A 295 -7.76 10.42 9.27
CA TYR A 295 -9.00 9.64 9.41
C TYR A 295 -9.79 10.04 10.65
N SER A 296 -9.13 10.33 11.76
CA SER A 296 -9.82 10.77 12.98
C SER A 296 -10.47 12.16 12.84
N LYS A 297 -9.82 13.09 12.14
CA LYS A 297 -10.39 14.41 11.83
C LYS A 297 -11.60 14.28 10.90
N ASP A 298 -11.44 13.57 9.79
CA ASP A 298 -12.52 13.41 8.81
C ASP A 298 -13.69 12.58 9.36
N TYR A 299 -13.44 11.62 10.26
CA TYR A 299 -14.50 10.92 10.99
C TYR A 299 -15.38 11.89 11.80
N GLN A 300 -14.77 12.86 12.51
CA GLN A 300 -15.51 13.90 13.22
C GLN A 300 -16.27 14.82 12.27
N GLU A 301 -15.66 15.19 11.14
CA GLU A 301 -16.31 16.05 10.16
C GLU A 301 -17.49 15.36 9.47
N LEU A 302 -17.38 14.08 9.13
CA LEU A 302 -18.50 13.28 8.63
C LEU A 302 -19.68 13.29 9.60
N GLN A 303 -19.44 13.22 10.92
CA GLN A 303 -20.50 13.29 11.93
C GLN A 303 -21.08 14.70 12.07
N THR A 304 -20.23 15.71 12.18
CA THR A 304 -20.63 17.05 12.59
C THR A 304 -21.06 17.92 11.43
N LYS A 305 -20.34 17.90 10.31
CA LYS A 305 -20.61 18.71 9.11
C LYS A 305 -21.51 17.95 8.12
N ASP A 306 -21.12 16.72 7.76
CA ASP A 306 -21.77 15.96 6.71
C ASP A 306 -23.01 15.18 7.22
N LYS A 307 -23.25 15.19 8.56
CA LYS A 307 -24.44 14.59 9.21
C LYS A 307 -24.56 13.07 8.99
N VAL A 308 -23.43 12.39 8.82
CA VAL A 308 -23.39 10.92 8.71
C VAL A 308 -23.70 10.28 10.07
N ARG A 309 -24.53 9.26 10.06
CA ARG A 309 -24.83 8.43 11.22
C ARG A 309 -24.04 7.15 11.14
N PHE A 310 -23.17 6.95 12.13
CA PHE A 310 -22.35 5.75 12.25
C PHE A 310 -23.02 4.75 13.17
N TYR A 311 -23.08 3.51 12.76
CA TYR A 311 -23.62 2.40 13.50
C TYR A 311 -22.59 1.30 13.68
N LYS A 312 -22.54 0.69 14.86
CA LYS A 312 -21.73 -0.51 15.08
C LYS A 312 -22.42 -1.70 14.39
N THR A 313 -21.65 -2.51 13.68
CA THR A 313 -22.15 -3.78 13.14
C THR A 313 -22.50 -4.74 14.29
N PRO A 314 -23.70 -5.36 14.28
CA PRO A 314 -24.09 -6.32 15.32
C PRO A 314 -23.13 -7.50 15.41
N ASP A 315 -22.82 -7.96 16.63
CA ASP A 315 -21.90 -9.07 16.87
C ASP A 315 -22.35 -10.38 16.18
N ALA A 316 -23.68 -10.64 16.11
CA ALA A 316 -24.24 -11.77 15.39
C ALA A 316 -23.95 -11.71 13.87
N LEU A 317 -23.92 -10.50 13.30
CA LEU A 317 -23.57 -10.33 11.89
C LEU A 317 -22.05 -10.51 11.67
N LEU A 318 -21.21 -10.01 12.59
CA LEU A 318 -19.77 -10.25 12.56
C LEU A 318 -19.46 -11.76 12.62
N GLN A 319 -20.11 -12.50 13.52
CA GLN A 319 -19.96 -13.95 13.60
C GLN A 319 -20.42 -14.65 12.31
N ARG A 320 -21.49 -14.16 11.68
CA ARG A 320 -21.97 -14.69 10.41
C ARG A 320 -21.00 -14.44 9.26
N GLN A 321 -20.29 -13.30 9.26
CA GLN A 321 -19.22 -13.01 8.30
C GLN A 321 -18.07 -14.02 8.43
N LEU A 322 -17.62 -14.34 9.66
CA LEU A 322 -16.58 -15.35 9.89
C LEU A 322 -16.98 -16.71 9.32
N THR A 323 -18.20 -17.18 9.63
CA THR A 323 -18.71 -18.45 9.09
C THR A 323 -18.80 -18.45 7.56
N ALA A 324 -19.22 -17.34 6.95
CA ALA A 324 -19.30 -17.21 5.50
C ALA A 324 -17.90 -17.15 4.85
N TYR A 325 -16.94 -16.53 5.54
CA TYR A 325 -15.54 -16.53 5.11
C TYR A 325 -14.96 -17.95 5.14
N ASP A 326 -15.17 -18.71 6.22
CA ASP A 326 -14.66 -20.09 6.32
C ASP A 326 -15.15 -20.93 5.13
N ALA A 327 -16.45 -20.88 4.83
CA ALA A 327 -17.02 -21.60 3.69
C ALA A 327 -16.44 -21.16 2.33
N ALA A 328 -16.20 -19.86 2.14
CA ALA A 328 -15.57 -19.34 0.93
C ALA A 328 -14.09 -19.74 0.83
N ALA A 329 -13.34 -19.64 1.95
CA ALA A 329 -11.93 -19.98 2.03
C ALA A 329 -11.68 -21.48 1.79
N ASP A 330 -12.50 -22.35 2.39
CA ASP A 330 -12.43 -23.81 2.19
C ASP A 330 -12.62 -24.17 0.71
N LYS A 331 -13.59 -23.57 0.05
CA LYS A 331 -13.80 -23.75 -1.39
C LYS A 331 -12.58 -23.30 -2.20
N LYS A 332 -12.04 -22.11 -1.92
CA LYS A 332 -10.84 -21.61 -2.62
C LYS A 332 -9.61 -22.49 -2.34
N ALA A 333 -9.46 -22.99 -1.12
CA ALA A 333 -8.36 -23.88 -0.75
C ALA A 333 -8.45 -25.27 -1.44
N ALA A 334 -9.67 -25.74 -1.70
CA ALA A 334 -9.87 -26.98 -2.46
C ALA A 334 -9.44 -26.84 -3.93
N ASP A 335 -9.71 -25.68 -4.54
CA ASP A 335 -9.45 -25.43 -5.96
C ASP A 335 -8.04 -24.85 -6.23
N ASN A 336 -7.37 -24.28 -5.20
CA ASN A 336 -6.12 -23.56 -5.34
C ASN A 336 -5.11 -23.95 -4.25
N PRO A 337 -4.13 -24.81 -4.56
CA PRO A 337 -3.10 -25.24 -3.61
C PRO A 337 -2.28 -24.07 -3.01
N LEU A 338 -2.04 -22.99 -3.78
CA LEU A 338 -1.34 -21.81 -3.27
C LEU A 338 -2.18 -21.05 -2.27
N PHE A 339 -3.50 -20.91 -2.50
CA PHE A 339 -4.40 -20.34 -1.51
C PHE A 339 -4.33 -21.10 -0.18
N LYS A 340 -4.41 -22.45 -0.25
CA LYS A 340 -4.30 -23.32 0.93
C LYS A 340 -2.98 -23.13 1.67
N GLU A 341 -1.86 -23.13 0.94
CA GLU A 341 -0.52 -22.96 1.51
C GLU A 341 -0.35 -21.60 2.21
N ILE A 342 -0.79 -20.53 1.56
CA ILE A 342 -0.67 -19.16 2.09
C ILE A 342 -1.58 -18.99 3.32
N ALA A 343 -2.83 -19.44 3.24
CA ALA A 343 -3.76 -19.39 4.38
C ALA A 343 -3.25 -20.16 5.59
N ALA A 344 -2.65 -21.34 5.39
CA ALA A 344 -2.04 -22.13 6.46
C ALA A 344 -0.85 -21.40 7.10
N SER A 345 0.00 -20.74 6.31
CA SER A 345 1.12 -19.92 6.81
C SER A 345 0.62 -18.73 7.63
N GLN A 346 -0.39 -18.00 7.13
CA GLN A 346 -1.00 -16.89 7.87
C GLN A 346 -1.61 -17.36 9.19
N LYS A 347 -2.36 -18.46 9.17
CA LYS A 347 -3.01 -19.03 10.36
C LYS A 347 -1.99 -19.38 11.44
N ALA A 348 -0.89 -20.05 11.07
CA ALA A 348 0.18 -20.41 12.01
C ALA A 348 0.88 -19.19 12.61
N PHE A 349 1.08 -18.14 11.82
CA PHE A 349 1.64 -16.88 12.33
C PHE A 349 0.66 -16.15 13.26
N ALA A 350 -0.61 -16.05 12.84
CA ALA A 350 -1.67 -15.38 13.58
C ALA A 350 -1.89 -16.01 14.96
N GLU A 351 -1.88 -17.35 15.07
CA GLU A 351 -2.08 -18.07 16.32
C GLU A 351 -1.18 -17.54 17.46
N ARG A 352 0.10 -17.29 17.17
CA ARG A 352 1.03 -16.75 18.17
C ARG A 352 1.00 -15.22 18.28
N ALA A 353 0.88 -14.51 17.15
CA ALA A 353 0.98 -13.06 17.14
C ALA A 353 -0.27 -12.40 17.73
N VAL A 354 -1.46 -12.89 17.36
CA VAL A 354 -2.73 -12.39 17.92
C VAL A 354 -2.87 -12.75 19.38
N LYS A 355 -2.47 -14.00 19.77
CA LYS A 355 -2.49 -14.38 21.18
C LYS A 355 -1.62 -13.49 22.03
N TRP A 356 -0.38 -13.21 21.59
CA TRP A 356 0.51 -12.29 22.29
C TRP A 356 -0.09 -10.89 22.44
N ASP A 357 -0.70 -10.35 21.39
CA ASP A 357 -1.35 -9.04 21.41
C ASP A 357 -2.53 -9.00 22.41
N LEU A 358 -3.41 -10.00 22.36
CA LEU A 358 -4.56 -10.10 23.26
C LEU A 358 -4.15 -10.24 24.74
N ASP A 359 -3.05 -10.96 25.01
CA ASP A 359 -2.55 -11.18 26.37
C ASP A 359 -1.81 -9.96 26.95
N THR A 360 -1.19 -9.13 26.09
CA THR A 360 -0.28 -8.07 26.55
C THR A 360 -0.87 -6.66 26.45
N ASN A 361 -1.81 -6.42 25.54
CA ASN A 361 -2.39 -5.10 25.37
C ASN A 361 -3.50 -4.78 26.36
N VAL A 362 -3.44 -3.59 26.95
CA VAL A 362 -4.50 -3.07 27.81
C VAL A 362 -5.69 -2.56 26.98
N SER A 363 -6.88 -2.57 27.58
CA SER A 363 -8.10 -2.11 26.93
C SER A 363 -8.06 -0.61 26.63
N ARG A 364 -7.90 -0.23 25.36
CA ARG A 364 -8.02 1.17 24.90
C ARG A 364 -9.39 1.75 25.23
N ARG A 365 -10.46 0.95 25.19
CA ARG A 365 -11.82 1.37 25.54
C ARG A 365 -11.93 1.74 27.01
N MET A 366 -11.30 0.98 27.90
CA MET A 366 -11.29 1.28 29.34
C MET A 366 -10.65 2.64 29.61
N ALA A 367 -9.46 2.89 29.01
CA ALA A 367 -8.78 4.17 29.16
C ALA A 367 -9.57 5.33 28.54
N TYR A 368 -10.13 5.13 27.33
CA TYR A 368 -10.98 6.14 26.69
C TYR A 368 -12.18 6.53 27.57
N ASN A 369 -12.90 5.55 28.10
CA ASN A 369 -14.06 5.80 28.95
C ASN A 369 -13.67 6.51 30.25
N HIS A 370 -12.49 6.21 30.81
CA HIS A 370 -11.99 6.88 32.00
C HIS A 370 -11.75 8.39 31.79
N TYR A 371 -11.15 8.75 30.65
CA TYR A 371 -10.77 10.15 30.39
C TYR A 371 -11.89 10.96 29.73
N PHE A 372 -12.73 10.34 28.91
CA PHE A 372 -13.67 11.02 28.00
C PHE A 372 -15.12 10.52 28.14
N GLY A 373 -15.37 9.46 28.92
CA GLY A 373 -16.71 8.99 29.21
C GLY A 373 -17.48 10.00 30.07
N LYS A 374 -18.82 10.01 29.94
CA LYS A 374 -19.66 10.79 30.86
C LYS A 374 -19.39 10.31 32.27
N LYS A 375 -18.96 11.18 33.18
CA LYS A 375 -18.96 10.91 34.62
C LYS A 375 -20.42 10.72 35.01
N SER A 376 -20.80 9.53 35.43
CA SER A 376 -22.11 9.20 36.01
C SER A 376 -22.28 9.93 37.33
#